data_358d40ff0f85ac3919115f9eea194922
#
_entry.id   358d40ff0f85ac3919115f9eea194922
#
_cell.length_a   1.000
_cell.length_b   1.000
_cell.length_c   1.000
_cell.angle_alpha   90.00
_cell.angle_beta   90.00
_cell.angle_gamma   90.00
#
_symmetry.space_group_name_H-M   'P 1'
#
loop_
_entity.id
_entity.type
_entity.pdbx_description
1 polymer ?
#
loop_
_entity_poly.entity_id
_entity_poly.type
_entity_poly.pdbx_seq_one_letter_code
_entity_poly.pdbx_strand_id
1 'polypeptide(L)'
;MEFDEMRSQFGELKSMLKDQQIVNEKMARRAMKGDYNKVRKDLIFAIVLEVVAIPLQVVLLPLIGMPTWYLVFTVLFLLSALVASVYSLRRYASADMISGNLTEVALDIVKYKRFELKWFLYAIPLLLVWIFFFFYYLTRGYESELVRGSVWGGIIGVIIGFTFGFINYYQNLKRMNRLLRQIKEVKGDAV
;
A
#
# COMPACT_ATOMS: atom_id res chain seq x y z
N MET A 1 -58.31 -13.45 -12.13
CA MET A 1 -58.19 -12.03 -11.72
C MET A 1 -57.23 -11.86 -10.58
N GLU A 2 -57.45 -12.41 -9.39
CA GLU A 2 -56.52 -12.24 -8.23
C GLU A 2 -55.06 -12.77 -8.46
N PHE A 3 -54.93 -13.87 -9.17
CA PHE A 3 -53.59 -14.45 -9.48
C PHE A 3 -52.77 -13.61 -10.45
N ASP A 4 -53.39 -12.96 -11.42
CA ASP A 4 -52.74 -12.10 -12.36
C ASP A 4 -52.34 -10.75 -11.76
N GLU A 5 -53.17 -10.21 -10.86
CA GLU A 5 -52.84 -9.02 -10.10
C GLU A 5 -51.67 -9.27 -9.14
N MET A 6 -51.66 -10.40 -8.43
CA MET A 6 -50.59 -10.79 -7.53
C MET A 6 -49.27 -10.99 -8.31
N ARG A 7 -49.33 -11.56 -9.49
CA ARG A 7 -48.17 -11.75 -10.39
C ARG A 7 -47.60 -10.42 -10.90
N SER A 8 -48.51 -9.46 -11.21
CA SER A 8 -48.14 -8.11 -11.62
C SER A 8 -47.44 -7.36 -10.46
N GLN A 9 -48.04 -7.39 -9.26
CA GLN A 9 -47.45 -6.75 -8.08
C GLN A 9 -46.12 -7.37 -7.68
N PHE A 10 -45.92 -8.68 -7.80
CA PHE A 10 -44.64 -9.35 -7.61
C PHE A 10 -43.60 -8.93 -8.62
N GLY A 11 -44.00 -8.73 -9.88
CA GLY A 11 -43.14 -8.22 -10.95
C GLY A 11 -42.66 -6.79 -10.68
N GLU A 12 -43.59 -5.95 -10.21
CA GLU A 12 -43.31 -4.55 -9.88
C GLU A 12 -42.41 -4.43 -8.64
N LEU A 13 -42.69 -5.21 -7.60
CA LEU A 13 -41.85 -5.28 -6.40
C LEU A 13 -40.43 -5.76 -6.70
N LYS A 14 -40.27 -6.76 -7.58
CA LYS A 14 -39.00 -7.29 -8.02
C LYS A 14 -38.22 -6.25 -8.84
N SER A 15 -38.88 -5.44 -9.68
CA SER A 15 -38.23 -4.36 -10.41
C SER A 15 -37.78 -3.24 -9.49
N MET A 16 -38.61 -2.83 -8.51
CA MET A 16 -38.25 -1.82 -7.51
C MET A 16 -37.08 -2.26 -6.63
N LEU A 17 -37.03 -3.51 -6.19
CA LEU A 17 -35.91 -4.08 -5.43
C LEU A 17 -34.62 -4.07 -6.26
N LYS A 18 -34.71 -4.41 -7.55
CA LYS A 18 -33.55 -4.39 -8.47
C LYS A 18 -33.04 -2.98 -8.68
N ASP A 19 -33.92 -2.00 -8.83
CA ASP A 19 -33.53 -0.60 -8.98
C ASP A 19 -32.90 -0.03 -7.72
N GLN A 20 -33.45 -0.34 -6.53
CA GLN A 20 -32.85 0.00 -5.25
C GLN A 20 -31.46 -0.63 -5.07
N GLN A 21 -31.29 -1.89 -5.48
CA GLN A 21 -30.01 -2.58 -5.41
C GLN A 21 -28.96 -1.89 -6.29
N ILE A 22 -29.33 -1.48 -7.51
CA ILE A 22 -28.44 -0.75 -8.44
C ILE A 22 -28.04 0.61 -7.84
N VAL A 23 -28.99 1.32 -7.22
CA VAL A 23 -28.71 2.62 -6.60
C VAL A 23 -27.77 2.46 -5.38
N ASN A 24 -28.04 1.48 -4.52
CA ASN A 24 -27.19 1.18 -3.36
C ASN A 24 -25.76 0.80 -3.79
N GLU A 25 -25.62 -0.03 -4.82
CA GLU A 25 -24.32 -0.41 -5.37
C GLU A 25 -23.56 0.80 -5.91
N LYS A 26 -24.21 1.69 -6.65
CA LYS A 26 -23.61 2.92 -7.16
C LYS A 26 -23.16 3.85 -6.03
N MET A 27 -23.98 4.00 -4.98
CA MET A 27 -23.62 4.81 -3.80
C MET A 27 -22.44 4.22 -3.06
N ALA A 28 -22.42 2.91 -2.83
CA ALA A 28 -21.32 2.21 -2.19
C ALA A 28 -20.02 2.33 -3.00
N ARG A 29 -20.05 2.15 -4.32
CA ARG A 29 -18.89 2.36 -5.19
C ARG A 29 -18.34 3.79 -5.11
N ARG A 30 -19.21 4.81 -5.03
CA ARG A 30 -18.80 6.21 -4.85
C ARG A 30 -18.12 6.44 -3.50
N ALA A 31 -18.66 5.87 -2.42
CA ALA A 31 -18.09 5.96 -1.08
C ALA A 31 -16.71 5.29 -1.01
N MET A 32 -16.57 4.10 -1.61
CA MET A 32 -15.30 3.34 -1.66
C MET A 32 -14.22 4.02 -2.50
N LYS A 33 -14.58 4.81 -3.52
CA LYS A 33 -13.64 5.47 -4.43
C LYS A 33 -12.62 6.37 -3.71
N GLY A 34 -13.03 7.01 -2.62
CA GLY A 34 -12.15 7.85 -1.81
C GLY A 34 -10.99 7.09 -1.16
N ASP A 35 -11.30 5.99 -0.49
CA ASP A 35 -10.29 5.14 0.17
C ASP A 35 -9.41 4.43 -0.86
N TYR A 36 -10.00 3.96 -1.96
CA TYR A 36 -9.26 3.36 -3.09
C TYR A 36 -8.23 4.33 -3.69
N ASN A 37 -8.64 5.54 -4.01
CA ASN A 37 -7.75 6.55 -4.61
C ASN A 37 -6.62 6.97 -3.64
N LYS A 38 -6.87 6.98 -2.34
CA LYS A 38 -5.82 7.28 -1.35
C LYS A 38 -4.74 6.21 -1.35
N VAL A 39 -5.11 4.94 -1.24
CA VAL A 39 -4.14 3.83 -1.30
C VAL A 39 -3.35 3.85 -2.60
N ARG A 40 -4.00 4.10 -3.74
CA ARG A 40 -3.32 4.23 -5.03
C ARG A 40 -2.32 5.38 -5.05
N LYS A 41 -2.67 6.55 -4.50
CA LYS A 41 -1.77 7.71 -4.40
C LYS A 41 -0.58 7.41 -3.50
N ASP A 42 -0.79 6.74 -2.36
CA ASP A 42 0.27 6.37 -1.45
C ASP A 42 1.28 5.41 -2.12
N LEU A 43 0.80 4.45 -2.92
CA LEU A 43 1.66 3.55 -3.72
C LEU A 43 2.45 4.29 -4.80
N ILE A 44 1.83 5.22 -5.52
CA ILE A 44 2.52 6.04 -6.53
C ILE A 44 3.59 6.91 -5.83
N PHE A 45 3.26 7.50 -4.70
CA PHE A 45 4.21 8.32 -3.93
C PHE A 45 5.41 7.49 -3.45
N ALA A 46 5.19 6.26 -2.97
CA ALA A 46 6.28 5.35 -2.60
C ALA A 46 7.20 5.05 -3.79
N ILE A 47 6.66 4.74 -4.98
CA ILE A 47 7.44 4.51 -6.20
C ILE A 47 8.29 5.75 -6.56
N VAL A 48 7.70 6.94 -6.49
CA VAL A 48 8.44 8.19 -6.78
C VAL A 48 9.59 8.39 -5.80
N LEU A 49 9.35 8.15 -4.51
CA LEU A 49 10.40 8.23 -3.48
C LEU A 49 11.53 7.22 -3.74
N GLU A 50 11.21 5.98 -4.10
CA GLU A 50 12.20 4.94 -4.38
C GLU A 50 13.03 5.28 -5.62
N VAL A 51 12.40 5.78 -6.69
CA VAL A 51 13.08 6.23 -7.92
C VAL A 51 14.05 7.38 -7.64
N VAL A 52 13.69 8.30 -6.74
CA VAL A 52 14.57 9.42 -6.34
C VAL A 52 15.64 8.95 -5.36
N ALA A 53 15.33 8.03 -4.46
CA ALA A 53 16.26 7.53 -3.45
C ALA A 53 17.45 6.76 -4.06
N ILE A 54 17.22 5.98 -5.14
CA ILE A 54 18.29 5.18 -5.77
C ILE A 54 19.46 6.05 -6.24
N PRO A 55 19.29 7.04 -7.13
CA PRO A 55 20.42 7.88 -7.57
C PRO A 55 21.00 8.70 -6.42
N LEU A 56 20.18 9.14 -5.47
CA LEU A 56 20.66 9.88 -4.31
C LEU A 56 21.61 9.02 -3.47
N GLN A 57 21.29 7.76 -3.21
CA GLN A 57 22.15 6.83 -2.46
C GLN A 57 23.42 6.47 -3.22
N VAL A 58 23.35 6.32 -4.54
CA VAL A 58 24.51 6.06 -5.40
C VAL A 58 25.55 7.19 -5.30
N VAL A 59 25.10 8.42 -5.16
CA VAL A 59 25.98 9.59 -5.00
C VAL A 59 26.44 9.76 -3.55
N LEU A 60 25.53 9.67 -2.57
CA LEU A 60 25.84 9.99 -1.18
C LEU A 60 26.68 8.94 -0.47
N LEU A 61 26.45 7.66 -0.69
CA LEU A 61 27.17 6.60 0.04
C LEU A 61 28.68 6.60 -0.22
N PRO A 62 29.18 6.77 -1.46
CA PRO A 62 30.61 6.92 -1.71
C PRO A 62 31.21 8.19 -1.07
N LEU A 63 30.46 9.30 -1.08
CA LEU A 63 30.92 10.57 -0.49
C LEU A 63 31.17 10.47 1.02
N ILE A 64 30.41 9.62 1.71
CA ILE A 64 30.62 9.36 3.14
C ILE A 64 31.53 8.14 3.41
N GLY A 65 32.27 7.69 2.41
CA GLY A 65 33.29 6.62 2.56
C GLY A 65 32.72 5.21 2.75
N MET A 66 31.47 4.95 2.35
CA MET A 66 30.87 3.63 2.47
C MET A 66 31.51 2.65 1.47
N PRO A 67 31.74 1.38 1.86
CA PRO A 67 32.35 0.39 0.97
C PRO A 67 31.45 0.03 -0.20
N THR A 68 32.06 -0.30 -1.34
CA THR A 68 31.36 -0.59 -2.60
C THR A 68 30.32 -1.72 -2.45
N TRP A 69 30.61 -2.77 -1.66
CA TRP A 69 29.64 -3.85 -1.44
C TRP A 69 28.35 -3.37 -0.75
N TYR A 70 28.48 -2.41 0.19
CA TYR A 70 27.32 -1.82 0.88
C TYR A 70 26.49 -0.96 -0.09
N LEU A 71 27.14 -0.24 -1.00
CA LEU A 71 26.45 0.47 -2.09
C LEU A 71 25.65 -0.51 -2.97
N VAL A 72 26.29 -1.61 -3.41
CA VAL A 72 25.64 -2.64 -4.23
C VAL A 72 24.44 -3.24 -3.47
N PHE A 73 24.64 -3.60 -2.20
CA PHE A 73 23.55 -4.11 -1.35
C PHE A 73 22.39 -3.11 -1.25
N THR A 74 22.68 -1.82 -1.03
CA THR A 74 21.66 -0.75 -0.95
C THR A 74 20.89 -0.61 -2.25
N VAL A 75 21.56 -0.59 -3.38
CA VAL A 75 20.92 -0.48 -4.71
C VAL A 75 20.03 -1.70 -4.97
N LEU A 76 20.51 -2.90 -4.71
CA LEU A 76 19.71 -4.13 -4.88
C LEU A 76 18.49 -4.15 -3.96
N PHE A 77 18.64 -3.71 -2.71
CA PHE A 77 17.54 -3.60 -1.77
C PHE A 77 16.47 -2.60 -2.24
N LEU A 78 16.88 -1.40 -2.68
CA LEU A 78 15.97 -0.38 -3.20
C LEU A 78 15.31 -0.82 -4.51
N LEU A 79 16.03 -1.49 -5.41
CA LEU A 79 15.45 -2.06 -6.64
C LEU A 79 14.41 -3.14 -6.31
N SER A 80 14.67 -3.99 -5.32
CA SER A 80 13.69 -4.99 -4.88
C SER A 80 12.43 -4.36 -4.29
N ALA A 81 12.59 -3.25 -3.53
CA ALA A 81 11.46 -2.47 -3.02
C ALA A 81 10.67 -1.83 -4.16
N LEU A 82 11.34 -1.23 -5.14
CA LEU A 82 10.71 -0.64 -6.32
C LEU A 82 9.89 -1.68 -7.11
N VAL A 83 10.46 -2.86 -7.34
CA VAL A 83 9.74 -3.96 -8.02
C VAL A 83 8.50 -4.38 -7.22
N ALA A 84 8.62 -4.49 -5.90
CA ALA A 84 7.49 -4.82 -5.04
C ALA A 84 6.41 -3.74 -5.07
N SER A 85 6.78 -2.45 -5.02
CA SER A 85 5.86 -1.31 -5.09
C SER A 85 5.15 -1.24 -6.44
N VAL A 86 5.86 -1.44 -7.56
CA VAL A 86 5.26 -1.49 -8.90
C VAL A 86 4.31 -2.69 -9.04
N TYR A 87 4.70 -3.86 -8.53
CA TYR A 87 3.83 -5.04 -8.52
C TYR A 87 2.57 -4.80 -7.70
N SER A 88 2.69 -4.20 -6.52
CA SER A 88 1.59 -3.79 -5.65
C SER A 88 0.64 -2.84 -6.36
N LEU A 89 1.19 -1.80 -7.01
CA LEU A 89 0.39 -0.83 -7.76
C LEU A 89 -0.36 -1.49 -8.92
N ARG A 90 0.29 -2.34 -9.70
CA ARG A 90 -0.36 -3.05 -10.83
C ARG A 90 -1.50 -3.94 -10.34
N ARG A 91 -1.27 -4.70 -9.29
CA ARG A 91 -2.30 -5.57 -8.67
C ARG A 91 -3.47 -4.75 -8.13
N TYR A 92 -3.19 -3.65 -7.45
CA TYR A 92 -4.21 -2.79 -6.88
C TYR A 92 -4.97 -2.03 -7.98
N ALA A 93 -4.28 -1.55 -9.02
CA ALA A 93 -4.89 -0.83 -10.13
C ALA A 93 -5.73 -1.71 -11.06
N SER A 94 -5.47 -3.04 -11.11
CA SER A 94 -6.30 -3.99 -11.88
C SER A 94 -7.68 -4.21 -11.26
N ALA A 95 -7.86 -3.86 -9.98
CA ALA A 95 -9.15 -3.85 -9.32
C ALA A 95 -10.00 -2.68 -9.85
N ASP A 96 -10.75 -2.91 -10.95
CA ASP A 96 -11.62 -1.89 -11.52
C ASP A 96 -12.85 -1.64 -10.64
N MET A 97 -12.72 -0.63 -9.77
CA MET A 97 -13.80 -0.23 -8.84
C MET A 97 -15.00 0.39 -9.53
N ILE A 98 -14.89 0.76 -10.81
CA ILE A 98 -15.94 1.49 -11.52
C ILE A 98 -16.85 0.53 -12.29
N SER A 99 -16.29 -0.40 -13.05
CA SER A 99 -17.01 -1.34 -13.92
C SER A 99 -16.84 -2.81 -13.53
N GLY A 100 -15.83 -3.13 -12.73
CA GLY A 100 -15.50 -4.50 -12.33
C GLY A 100 -16.52 -5.15 -11.38
N ASN A 101 -16.54 -6.48 -11.38
CA ASN A 101 -17.32 -7.25 -10.40
C ASN A 101 -16.74 -7.04 -8.99
N LEU A 102 -17.57 -6.59 -8.04
CA LEU A 102 -17.14 -6.31 -6.64
C LEU A 102 -16.46 -7.53 -5.98
N THR A 103 -16.78 -8.75 -6.40
CA THR A 103 -16.12 -9.96 -5.90
C THR A 103 -14.68 -10.06 -6.35
N GLU A 104 -14.40 -9.75 -7.62
CA GLU A 104 -13.05 -9.75 -8.18
C GLU A 104 -12.21 -8.65 -7.54
N VAL A 105 -12.79 -7.45 -7.38
CA VAL A 105 -12.17 -6.34 -6.65
C VAL A 105 -11.79 -6.75 -5.23
N ALA A 106 -12.70 -7.41 -4.49
CA ALA A 106 -12.41 -7.88 -3.14
C ALA A 106 -11.28 -8.92 -3.11
N LEU A 107 -11.27 -9.86 -4.06
CA LEU A 107 -10.21 -10.86 -4.18
C LEU A 107 -8.84 -10.23 -4.48
N ASP A 108 -8.80 -9.23 -5.34
CA ASP A 108 -7.54 -8.53 -5.67
C ASP A 108 -7.03 -7.69 -4.50
N ILE A 109 -7.91 -7.04 -3.74
CA ILE A 109 -7.53 -6.35 -2.50
C ILE A 109 -6.98 -7.35 -1.46
N VAL A 110 -7.57 -8.53 -1.31
CA VAL A 110 -7.08 -9.57 -0.40
C VAL A 110 -5.71 -10.10 -0.84
N LYS A 111 -5.52 -10.36 -2.14
CA LYS A 111 -4.24 -10.80 -2.69
C LYS A 111 -3.15 -9.73 -2.48
N TYR A 112 -3.47 -8.47 -2.76
CA TYR A 112 -2.59 -7.34 -2.50
C TYR A 112 -2.19 -7.28 -1.02
N LYS A 113 -3.15 -7.31 -0.10
CA LYS A 113 -2.90 -7.28 1.35
C LYS A 113 -1.98 -8.42 1.82
N ARG A 114 -2.21 -9.64 1.30
CA ARG A 114 -1.33 -10.80 1.62
C ARG A 114 0.08 -10.63 1.08
N PHE A 115 0.23 -10.06 -0.10
CA PHE A 115 1.53 -9.77 -0.67
C PHE A 115 2.28 -8.72 0.15
N GLU A 116 1.64 -7.61 0.51
CA GLU A 116 2.24 -6.57 1.35
C GLU A 116 2.71 -7.10 2.70
N LEU A 117 1.88 -7.92 3.37
CA LEU A 117 2.26 -8.51 4.65
C LEU A 117 3.51 -9.39 4.53
N LYS A 118 3.58 -10.23 3.48
CA LYS A 118 4.76 -11.06 3.20
C LYS A 118 5.98 -10.20 2.88
N TRP A 119 5.82 -9.19 2.03
CA TRP A 119 6.88 -8.27 1.68
C TRP A 119 7.43 -7.56 2.92
N PHE A 120 6.56 -7.07 3.78
CA PHE A 120 6.95 -6.40 5.03
C PHE A 120 7.76 -7.32 5.95
N LEU A 121 7.38 -8.60 6.02
CA LEU A 121 8.12 -9.60 6.81
C LEU A 121 9.55 -9.82 6.31
N TYR A 122 9.80 -9.73 4.99
CA TYR A 122 11.15 -9.82 4.41
C TYR A 122 11.89 -8.49 4.47
N ALA A 123 11.22 -7.39 4.22
CA ALA A 123 11.84 -6.08 4.14
C ALA A 123 12.36 -5.57 5.49
N ILE A 124 11.65 -5.84 6.60
CA ILE A 124 12.07 -5.39 7.94
C ILE A 124 13.43 -5.98 8.36
N PRO A 125 13.69 -7.29 8.32
CA PRO A 125 15.00 -7.82 8.67
C PRO A 125 16.12 -7.26 7.78
N LEU A 126 15.88 -7.12 6.47
CA LEU A 126 16.85 -6.53 5.54
C LEU A 126 17.14 -5.07 5.87
N LEU A 127 16.10 -4.30 6.22
CA LEU A 127 16.23 -2.91 6.65
C LEU A 127 17.04 -2.80 7.94
N LEU A 128 16.81 -3.68 8.92
CA LEU A 128 17.58 -3.71 10.17
C LEU A 128 19.06 -4.01 9.92
N VAL A 129 19.36 -4.97 9.04
CA VAL A 129 20.72 -5.28 8.59
C VAL A 129 21.35 -4.06 7.89
N TRP A 130 20.59 -3.39 7.01
CA TRP A 130 21.03 -2.19 6.33
C TRP A 130 21.36 -1.06 7.32
N ILE A 131 20.49 -0.79 8.29
CA ILE A 131 20.70 0.23 9.34
C ILE A 131 21.91 -0.12 10.18
N PHE A 132 22.07 -1.40 10.59
CA PHE A 132 23.21 -1.85 11.37
C PHE A 132 24.54 -1.55 10.66
N PHE A 133 24.68 -1.96 9.39
CA PHE A 133 25.91 -1.69 8.63
C PHE A 133 26.09 -0.21 8.35
N PHE A 134 25.02 0.55 8.14
CA PHE A 134 25.10 2.00 7.97
C PHE A 134 25.81 2.65 9.18
N PHE A 135 25.31 2.40 10.38
CA PHE A 135 25.93 2.95 11.58
C PHE A 135 27.31 2.38 11.86
N TYR A 136 27.52 1.11 11.61
CA TYR A 136 28.82 0.46 11.78
C TYR A 136 29.92 1.12 10.96
N TYR A 137 29.66 1.39 9.67
CA TYR A 137 30.65 2.08 8.83
C TYR A 137 30.73 3.57 9.11
N LEU A 138 29.64 4.21 9.40
CA LEU A 138 29.61 5.63 9.76
C LEU A 138 30.50 5.91 10.98
N THR A 139 30.47 5.03 11.98
CA THR A 139 31.24 5.20 13.24
C THR A 139 32.73 4.83 13.10
N ARG A 140 33.11 3.99 12.13
CA ARG A 140 34.50 3.59 11.92
C ARG A 140 35.35 4.59 11.15
N GLY A 141 34.75 5.44 10.34
CA GLY A 141 35.45 6.28 9.37
C GLY A 141 35.94 7.63 9.90
N TYR A 142 35.43 8.12 11.04
CA TYR A 142 35.67 9.49 11.44
C TYR A 142 35.71 9.66 12.96
N GLU A 143 36.81 10.16 13.49
CA GLU A 143 36.93 10.57 14.92
C GLU A 143 36.48 12.01 15.19
N SER A 144 35.71 12.64 14.29
CA SER A 144 35.36 14.05 14.35
C SER A 144 33.94 14.33 14.89
N GLU A 145 33.68 15.58 15.31
CA GLU A 145 32.34 16.07 15.72
C GLU A 145 31.27 15.86 14.62
N LEU A 146 31.68 15.84 13.33
CA LEU A 146 30.81 15.52 12.20
C LEU A 146 30.18 14.14 12.30
N VAL A 147 30.91 13.13 12.79
CA VAL A 147 30.36 11.78 13.00
C VAL A 147 29.30 11.77 14.07
N ARG A 148 29.53 12.50 15.16
CA ARG A 148 28.56 12.59 16.24
C ARG A 148 27.24 13.22 15.77
N GLY A 149 27.31 14.29 14.97
CA GLY A 149 26.14 14.91 14.33
C GLY A 149 25.42 13.98 13.35
N SER A 150 26.19 13.25 12.53
CA SER A 150 25.64 12.30 11.55
C SER A 150 24.96 11.09 12.21
N VAL A 151 25.52 10.59 13.31
CA VAL A 151 24.92 9.49 14.10
C VAL A 151 23.60 9.95 14.73
N TRP A 152 23.57 11.10 15.37
CA TRP A 152 22.33 11.63 15.93
C TRP A 152 21.28 11.93 14.86
N GLY A 153 21.69 12.56 13.77
CA GLY A 153 20.79 12.81 12.62
C GLY A 153 20.25 11.51 12.02
N GLY A 154 21.07 10.48 11.89
CA GLY A 154 20.69 9.15 11.45
C GLY A 154 19.69 8.47 12.39
N ILE A 155 19.92 8.50 13.69
CA ILE A 155 19.00 7.94 14.70
C ILE A 155 17.63 8.65 14.62
N ILE A 156 17.64 9.98 14.60
CA ILE A 156 16.40 10.77 14.50
C ILE A 156 15.69 10.44 13.18
N GLY A 157 16.43 10.38 12.08
CA GLY A 157 15.88 10.01 10.77
C GLY A 157 15.25 8.62 10.74
N VAL A 158 15.88 7.63 11.36
CA VAL A 158 15.33 6.26 11.52
C VAL A 158 14.05 6.28 12.35
N ILE A 159 14.03 6.97 13.48
CA ILE A 159 12.84 7.07 14.33
C ILE A 159 11.68 7.72 13.58
N ILE A 160 11.94 8.85 12.92
CA ILE A 160 10.92 9.57 12.14
C ILE A 160 10.43 8.68 10.97
N GLY A 161 11.34 8.12 10.19
CA GLY A 161 11.02 7.27 9.04
C GLY A 161 10.21 6.03 9.44
N PHE A 162 10.60 5.37 10.54
CA PHE A 162 9.87 4.21 11.06
C PHE A 162 8.47 4.58 11.55
N THR A 163 8.35 5.70 12.26
CA THR A 163 7.06 6.19 12.78
C THR A 163 6.11 6.53 11.63
N PHE A 164 6.56 7.32 10.65
CA PHE A 164 5.76 7.67 9.46
C PHE A 164 5.41 6.44 8.63
N GLY A 165 6.37 5.55 8.37
CA GLY A 165 6.16 4.31 7.65
C GLY A 165 5.13 3.41 8.32
N PHE A 166 5.22 3.23 9.64
CA PHE A 166 4.28 2.42 10.41
C PHE A 166 2.86 3.02 10.43
N ILE A 167 2.75 4.34 10.64
CA ILE A 167 1.45 5.03 10.63
C ILE A 167 0.80 4.89 9.25
N ASN A 168 1.54 5.11 8.17
CA ASN A 168 1.03 5.00 6.81
C ASN A 168 0.59 3.57 6.47
N TYR A 169 1.41 2.57 6.83
CA TYR A 169 1.06 1.16 6.69
C TYR A 169 -0.23 0.81 7.43
N TYR A 170 -0.35 1.21 8.71
CA TYR A 170 -1.54 0.95 9.52
C TYR A 170 -2.80 1.60 8.94
N GLN A 171 -2.67 2.85 8.48
CA GLN A 171 -3.79 3.56 7.83
C GLN A 171 -4.22 2.88 6.55
N ASN A 172 -3.28 2.44 5.71
CA ASN A 172 -3.58 1.71 4.47
C ASN A 172 -4.27 0.37 4.77
N LEU A 173 -3.78 -0.37 5.76
CA LEU A 173 -4.41 -1.62 6.21
C LEU A 173 -5.86 -1.39 6.69
N LYS A 174 -6.09 -0.31 7.47
CA LYS A 174 -7.42 0.07 7.94
C LYS A 174 -8.36 0.44 6.79
N ARG A 175 -7.87 1.18 5.78
CA ARG A 175 -8.63 1.53 4.57
C ARG A 175 -9.01 0.28 3.78
N MET A 176 -8.07 -0.64 3.55
CA MET A 176 -8.35 -1.91 2.87
C MET A 176 -9.38 -2.77 3.59
N ASN A 177 -9.28 -2.85 4.92
CA ASN A 177 -10.27 -3.59 5.71
C ASN A 177 -11.66 -2.95 5.61
N ARG A 178 -11.74 -1.61 5.58
CA ARG A 178 -12.99 -0.88 5.38
C ARG A 178 -13.58 -1.16 4.01
N LEU A 179 -12.78 -1.12 2.95
CA LEU A 179 -13.22 -1.45 1.58
C LEU A 179 -13.79 -2.88 1.51
N LEU A 180 -13.08 -3.86 2.07
CA LEU A 180 -13.55 -5.24 2.11
C LEU A 180 -14.87 -5.40 2.88
N ARG A 181 -15.03 -4.68 4.00
CA ARG A 181 -16.28 -4.69 4.78
C ARG A 181 -17.43 -4.09 3.98
N GLN A 182 -17.22 -2.93 3.35
CA GLN A 182 -18.24 -2.28 2.51
C GLN A 182 -18.67 -3.16 1.34
N ILE A 183 -17.73 -3.85 0.67
CA ILE A 183 -18.05 -4.80 -0.39
C ILE A 183 -18.91 -5.97 0.15
N LYS A 184 -18.60 -6.45 1.36
CA LYS A 184 -19.34 -7.54 1.99
C LYS A 184 -20.76 -7.12 2.36
N GLU A 185 -20.94 -5.90 2.89
CA GLU A 185 -22.24 -5.33 3.25
C GLU A 185 -23.14 -5.22 2.00
N VAL A 186 -22.64 -4.63 0.91
CA VAL A 186 -23.39 -4.53 -0.36
C VAL A 186 -23.80 -5.89 -0.92
N LYS A 187 -23.01 -6.94 -0.69
CA LYS A 187 -23.34 -8.31 -1.12
C LYS A 187 -24.29 -9.03 -0.15
N GLY A 188 -24.16 -8.75 1.14
CA GLY A 188 -25.03 -9.34 2.17
C GLY A 188 -26.46 -8.83 2.10
N ASP A 189 -26.64 -7.57 1.67
CA ASP A 189 -27.98 -6.98 1.44
C ASP A 189 -28.64 -7.45 0.14
N ALA A 190 -27.94 -8.28 -0.66
CA ALA A 190 -28.40 -8.80 -1.95
C ALA A 190 -28.91 -10.26 -1.90
N VAL A 191 -28.98 -10.85 -0.69
CA VAL A 191 -29.55 -12.18 -0.40
C VAL A 191 -30.72 -12.03 0.57
#